data_56cae375e3bc7d9634e9c2771d4cf049
#
_entry.id   56cae375e3bc7d9634e9c2771d4cf049
#
_cell.length_a   1.000
_cell.length_b   1.000
_cell.length_c   1.000
_cell.angle_alpha   90.00
_cell.angle_beta   90.00
_cell.angle_gamma   90.00
#
_symmetry.space_group_name_H-M   'P 1'
#
loop_
_entity.id
_entity.type
_entity.pdbx_description
1 polymer ?
#
loop_
_entity_poly.entity_id
_entity_poly.type
_entity_poly.pdbx_seq_one_letter_code
_entity_poly.pdbx_strand_id
1 'polypeptide(L)'
;IPNKNDFSMVSCQFCVHYYFENEMKLRTLIQNVSDNITMGGYFIGTCFNGKNIFNMLKSNKLVEGKIDDKVIWKIEKDYKIRTFNEEKPNFGQKIKVYIDSIGETHTEYLVNFTYFEKIMKKYGFELVEYKGFEQYYVDFEKDNINNKNGNKNKNKNMKELSQDEKELSFLNYSFVF
;
A
#
# COMPACT_ATOMS: atom_id res chain seq x y z
N ILE A 1 -24.97 -1.43 20.24
CA ILE A 1 -24.54 -1.20 18.84
C ILE A 1 -24.14 0.27 18.80
N PRO A 2 -22.89 0.63 18.42
CA PRO A 2 -22.49 2.02 18.22
C PRO A 2 -23.47 2.70 17.25
N ASN A 3 -23.77 3.95 17.49
CA ASN A 3 -24.61 4.72 16.57
C ASN A 3 -23.87 4.85 15.23
N LYS A 4 -24.61 4.93 14.11
CA LYS A 4 -24.03 5.27 12.81
C LYS A 4 -23.20 6.54 12.94
N ASN A 5 -21.99 6.54 12.34
CA ASN A 5 -21.06 7.67 12.31
C ASN A 5 -20.36 7.98 13.65
N ASP A 6 -19.99 6.95 14.42
CA ASP A 6 -19.31 7.15 15.71
C ASP A 6 -17.78 7.26 15.62
N PHE A 7 -17.16 6.94 14.47
CA PHE A 7 -15.70 6.93 14.35
C PHE A 7 -15.17 8.19 13.65
N SER A 8 -14.22 8.86 14.28
CA SER A 8 -13.46 9.95 13.65
C SER A 8 -12.36 9.45 12.72
N MET A 9 -12.01 8.16 12.81
CA MET A 9 -10.98 7.55 11.97
C MET A 9 -11.28 6.07 11.74
N VAL A 10 -11.05 5.64 10.49
CA VAL A 10 -11.01 4.22 10.09
C VAL A 10 -9.64 3.93 9.50
N SER A 11 -9.00 2.84 9.93
CA SER A 11 -7.67 2.43 9.46
C SER A 11 -7.72 1.09 8.73
N CYS A 12 -7.11 1.03 7.54
CA CYS A 12 -7.01 -0.16 6.69
C CYS A 12 -5.57 -0.37 6.23
N GLN A 13 -4.75 -0.96 7.11
CA GLN A 13 -3.33 -1.15 6.86
C GLN A 13 -3.08 -2.47 6.14
N PHE A 14 -2.41 -2.42 4.97
CA PHE A 14 -2.05 -3.59 4.15
C PHE A 14 -3.22 -4.55 3.87
N CYS A 15 -4.42 -4.02 3.62
CA CYS A 15 -5.61 -4.86 3.39
C CYS A 15 -6.54 -4.38 2.27
N VAL A 16 -6.39 -3.15 1.75
CA VAL A 16 -7.20 -2.62 0.63
C VAL A 16 -7.10 -3.51 -0.61
N HIS A 17 -5.94 -4.13 -0.85
CA HIS A 17 -5.73 -5.00 -2.00
C HIS A 17 -6.68 -6.21 -2.06
N TYR A 18 -7.16 -6.74 -0.94
CA TYR A 18 -8.15 -7.83 -0.93
C TYR A 18 -9.50 -7.42 -1.52
N TYR A 19 -9.85 -6.15 -1.43
CA TYR A 19 -11.11 -5.62 -1.96
C TYR A 19 -11.04 -5.32 -3.45
N PHE A 20 -9.85 -5.31 -4.06
CA PHE A 20 -9.68 -5.23 -5.51
C PHE A 20 -9.92 -6.55 -6.24
N GLU A 21 -10.39 -7.58 -5.56
CA GLU A 21 -10.85 -8.80 -6.20
C GLU A 21 -11.99 -8.54 -7.19
N ASN A 22 -12.99 -7.76 -6.78
CA ASN A 22 -14.11 -7.36 -7.64
C ASN A 22 -14.76 -6.06 -7.16
N GLU A 23 -15.61 -5.50 -8.01
CA GLU A 23 -16.27 -4.22 -7.73
C GLU A 23 -17.17 -4.26 -6.49
N MET A 24 -17.89 -5.37 -6.29
CA MET A 24 -18.81 -5.51 -5.17
C MET A 24 -18.06 -5.44 -3.84
N LYS A 25 -16.93 -6.14 -3.69
CA LYS A 25 -16.11 -6.10 -2.47
C LYS A 25 -15.59 -4.70 -2.19
N LEU A 26 -15.06 -4.00 -3.20
CA LEU A 26 -14.56 -2.64 -3.02
C LEU A 26 -15.68 -1.68 -2.60
N ARG A 27 -16.83 -1.73 -3.26
CA ARG A 27 -17.98 -0.90 -2.90
C ARG A 27 -18.50 -1.19 -1.50
N THR A 28 -18.52 -2.47 -1.09
CA THR A 28 -18.91 -2.85 0.28
C THR A 28 -17.96 -2.28 1.32
N LEU A 29 -16.63 -2.33 1.08
CA LEU A 29 -15.65 -1.69 1.97
C LEU A 29 -15.95 -0.19 2.10
N ILE A 30 -16.05 0.50 0.97
CA ILE A 30 -16.24 1.96 0.96
C ILE A 30 -17.57 2.35 1.63
N GLN A 31 -18.64 1.59 1.37
CA GLN A 31 -19.94 1.81 2.02
C GLN A 31 -19.83 1.62 3.53
N ASN A 32 -19.17 0.56 3.99
CA ASN A 32 -18.97 0.33 5.43
C ASN A 32 -18.15 1.46 6.08
N VAL A 33 -17.12 1.96 5.42
CA VAL A 33 -16.36 3.13 5.90
C VAL A 33 -17.26 4.37 5.95
N SER A 34 -17.98 4.67 4.87
CA SER A 34 -18.86 5.83 4.77
C SER A 34 -20.01 5.80 5.78
N ASP A 35 -20.56 4.61 6.06
CA ASP A 35 -21.68 4.46 7.00
C ASP A 35 -21.27 4.62 8.47
N ASN A 36 -19.98 4.48 8.79
CA ASN A 36 -19.51 4.47 10.17
C ASN A 36 -18.55 5.62 10.52
N ILE A 37 -18.11 6.41 9.55
CA ILE A 37 -17.21 7.54 9.81
C ILE A 37 -18.00 8.85 9.99
N THR A 38 -17.57 9.70 10.91
CA THR A 38 -18.16 11.02 11.09
C THR A 38 -17.83 11.95 9.93
N MET A 39 -18.66 12.95 9.69
CA MET A 39 -18.33 14.03 8.74
C MET A 39 -17.02 14.72 9.18
N GLY A 40 -16.06 14.86 8.25
CA GLY A 40 -14.71 15.36 8.55
C GLY A 40 -13.79 14.34 9.24
N GLY A 41 -14.21 13.07 9.38
CA GLY A 41 -13.35 11.98 9.83
C GLY A 41 -12.42 11.47 8.72
N TYR A 42 -11.41 10.68 9.08
CA TYR A 42 -10.36 10.24 8.17
C TYR A 42 -10.40 8.74 7.91
N PHE A 43 -10.30 8.35 6.64
CA PHE A 43 -10.01 6.97 6.25
C PHE A 43 -8.53 6.88 5.83
N ILE A 44 -7.74 6.16 6.61
CA ILE A 44 -6.30 6.02 6.40
C ILE A 44 -5.91 4.59 6.06
N GLY A 45 -4.89 4.42 5.25
CA GLY A 45 -4.42 3.08 4.93
C GLY A 45 -3.09 3.03 4.22
N THR A 46 -2.62 1.78 4.05
CA THR A 46 -1.42 1.45 3.29
C THR A 46 -1.68 0.27 2.38
N CYS A 47 -1.07 0.25 1.21
CA CYS A 47 -1.07 -0.93 0.33
C CYS A 47 0.01 -0.81 -0.75
N PHE A 48 0.25 -1.90 -1.48
CA PHE A 48 1.10 -1.88 -2.67
C PHE A 48 0.56 -0.94 -3.75
N ASN A 49 1.46 -0.23 -4.43
CA ASN A 49 1.17 0.49 -5.66
C ASN A 49 1.02 -0.53 -6.81
N GLY A 50 -0.22 -0.80 -7.21
CA GLY A 50 -0.50 -1.81 -8.23
C GLY A 50 0.13 -1.51 -9.59
N LYS A 51 0.30 -0.23 -9.96
CA LYS A 51 1.00 0.17 -11.18
C LYS A 51 2.49 -0.15 -11.12
N ASN A 52 3.13 0.10 -9.96
CA ASN A 52 4.55 -0.20 -9.78
C ASN A 52 4.78 -1.72 -9.80
N ILE A 53 3.96 -2.50 -9.10
CA ILE A 53 3.98 -3.97 -9.16
C ILE A 53 3.76 -4.47 -10.59
N PHE A 54 2.78 -3.92 -11.31
CA PHE A 54 2.53 -4.29 -12.70
C PHE A 54 3.75 -4.03 -13.59
N ASN A 55 4.39 -2.87 -13.46
CA ASN A 55 5.57 -2.51 -14.23
C ASN A 55 6.77 -3.41 -13.89
N MET A 56 7.00 -3.72 -12.62
CA MET A 56 8.04 -4.63 -12.17
C MET A 56 7.86 -6.05 -12.75
N LEU A 57 6.61 -6.52 -12.83
CA LEU A 57 6.26 -7.83 -13.37
C LEU A 57 6.01 -7.85 -14.89
N LYS A 58 6.22 -6.74 -15.59
CA LYS A 58 5.92 -6.63 -17.03
C LYS A 58 6.70 -7.64 -17.87
N SER A 59 7.98 -7.79 -17.60
CA SER A 59 8.90 -8.69 -18.31
C SER A 59 9.22 -9.96 -17.53
N ASN A 60 8.82 -10.04 -16.26
CA ASN A 60 9.14 -11.13 -15.35
C ASN A 60 7.85 -11.79 -14.84
N LYS A 61 7.85 -13.12 -14.74
CA LYS A 61 6.75 -13.82 -14.08
C LYS A 61 6.84 -13.68 -12.55
N LEU A 62 8.05 -13.55 -12.03
CA LEU A 62 8.37 -13.52 -10.62
C LEU A 62 9.55 -12.57 -10.37
N VAL A 63 9.47 -11.83 -9.26
CA VAL A 63 10.57 -11.05 -8.69
C VAL A 63 10.69 -11.41 -7.21
N GLU A 64 11.90 -11.47 -6.70
CA GLU A 64 12.19 -11.82 -5.32
C GLU A 64 13.38 -11.03 -4.78
N GLY A 65 13.36 -10.74 -3.47
CA GLY A 65 14.47 -10.16 -2.74
C GLY A 65 15.09 -11.16 -1.77
N LYS A 66 16.39 -11.02 -1.52
CA LYS A 66 17.19 -11.95 -0.70
C LYS A 66 18.10 -11.22 0.29
N ILE A 67 18.37 -11.87 1.41
CA ILE A 67 19.46 -11.52 2.33
C ILE A 67 20.23 -12.82 2.59
N ASP A 68 21.54 -12.80 2.38
CA ASP A 68 22.43 -13.97 2.57
C ASP A 68 21.87 -15.24 1.88
N ASP A 69 21.49 -15.12 0.59
CA ASP A 69 20.87 -16.15 -0.24
C ASP A 69 19.47 -16.64 0.23
N LYS A 70 18.96 -16.17 1.37
CA LYS A 70 17.60 -16.47 1.83
C LYS A 70 16.60 -15.52 1.19
N VAL A 71 15.56 -16.08 0.56
CA VAL A 71 14.44 -15.29 0.03
C VAL A 71 13.67 -14.67 1.20
N ILE A 72 13.61 -13.33 1.23
CA ILE A 72 12.88 -12.58 2.25
C ILE A 72 11.50 -12.09 1.76
N TRP A 73 11.34 -11.94 0.46
CA TRP A 73 10.05 -11.68 -0.17
C TRP A 73 10.04 -12.18 -1.61
N LYS A 74 8.84 -12.44 -2.11
CA LYS A 74 8.62 -12.86 -3.48
C LYS A 74 7.24 -12.37 -3.96
N ILE A 75 7.18 -11.83 -5.18
CA ILE A 75 5.94 -11.44 -5.83
C ILE A 75 5.86 -12.13 -7.18
N GLU A 76 4.82 -12.95 -7.36
CA GLU A 76 4.56 -13.68 -8.59
C GLU A 76 3.31 -13.16 -9.28
N LYS A 77 3.40 -13.00 -10.60
CA LYS A 77 2.31 -12.59 -11.48
C LYS A 77 1.32 -13.74 -11.69
N ASP A 78 0.05 -13.50 -11.36
CA ASP A 78 -1.07 -14.42 -11.61
C ASP A 78 -2.24 -13.69 -12.31
N TYR A 79 -1.91 -12.82 -13.28
CA TYR A 79 -2.86 -12.09 -14.13
C TYR A 79 -2.45 -12.17 -15.61
N LYS A 80 -3.40 -11.85 -16.52
CA LYS A 80 -3.19 -11.96 -17.99
C LYS A 80 -3.18 -10.61 -18.71
N ILE A 81 -3.53 -9.50 -18.06
CA ILE A 81 -3.55 -8.20 -18.73
C ILE A 81 -2.14 -7.81 -19.18
N ARG A 82 -2.05 -7.14 -20.33
CA ARG A 82 -0.80 -6.65 -20.92
C ARG A 82 -0.57 -5.16 -20.67
N THR A 83 -1.61 -4.46 -20.26
CA THR A 83 -1.58 -3.02 -19.96
C THR A 83 -2.35 -2.75 -18.67
N PHE A 84 -1.80 -1.88 -17.81
CA PHE A 84 -2.46 -1.39 -16.63
C PHE A 84 -3.11 -0.04 -16.96
N ASN A 85 -4.43 -0.03 -17.14
CA ASN A 85 -5.16 1.19 -17.48
C ASN A 85 -5.66 1.85 -16.19
N GLU A 86 -5.11 3.01 -15.85
CA GLU A 86 -5.46 3.74 -14.62
C GLU A 86 -6.90 4.26 -14.60
N GLU A 87 -7.49 4.51 -15.77
CA GLU A 87 -8.87 4.96 -15.89
C GLU A 87 -9.92 3.84 -15.70
N LYS A 88 -9.49 2.58 -15.72
CA LYS A 88 -10.35 1.41 -15.55
C LYS A 88 -10.09 0.74 -14.19
N PRO A 89 -11.06 0.02 -13.63
CA PRO A 89 -10.93 -0.58 -12.30
C PRO A 89 -9.80 -1.60 -12.16
N ASN A 90 -9.47 -2.36 -13.22
CA ASN A 90 -8.50 -3.47 -13.20
C ASN A 90 -8.76 -4.51 -12.09
N PHE A 91 -10.02 -4.81 -11.78
CA PHE A 91 -10.35 -5.81 -10.76
C PHE A 91 -9.84 -7.21 -11.10
N GLY A 92 -9.60 -8.02 -10.07
CA GLY A 92 -9.27 -9.44 -10.20
C GLY A 92 -7.85 -9.72 -10.73
N GLN A 93 -6.97 -8.71 -10.79
CA GLN A 93 -5.60 -8.91 -11.24
C GLN A 93 -4.75 -9.47 -10.10
N LYS A 94 -4.67 -10.80 -10.01
CA LYS A 94 -4.03 -11.54 -8.92
C LYS A 94 -2.52 -11.46 -8.97
N ILE A 95 -1.93 -11.35 -7.80
CA ILE A 95 -0.51 -11.61 -7.54
C ILE A 95 -0.40 -12.58 -6.36
N LYS A 96 0.69 -13.35 -6.30
CA LYS A 96 1.04 -14.17 -5.15
C LYS A 96 2.18 -13.50 -4.43
N VAL A 97 1.99 -13.18 -3.17
CA VAL A 97 2.96 -12.47 -2.34
C VAL A 97 3.42 -13.37 -1.21
N TYR A 98 4.71 -13.57 -1.11
CA TYR A 98 5.38 -14.22 0.03
C TYR A 98 6.24 -13.20 0.74
N ILE A 99 6.14 -13.15 2.06
CA ILE A 99 7.02 -12.37 2.95
C ILE A 99 7.49 -13.31 4.06
N ASP A 100 8.79 -13.43 4.25
CA ASP A 100 9.42 -14.38 5.19
C ASP A 100 8.92 -14.19 6.64
N SER A 101 8.69 -12.96 7.07
CA SER A 101 8.14 -12.68 8.40
C SER A 101 6.72 -13.18 8.63
N ILE A 102 5.95 -13.40 7.55
CA ILE A 102 4.60 -13.97 7.57
C ILE A 102 4.67 -15.50 7.41
N GLY A 103 5.63 -15.99 6.60
CA GLY A 103 5.90 -17.43 6.40
C GLY A 103 5.00 -18.12 5.40
N GLU A 104 3.97 -17.46 4.87
CA GLU A 104 3.00 -18.02 3.92
C GLU A 104 2.85 -17.16 2.66
N THR A 105 2.40 -17.80 1.57
CA THR A 105 2.08 -17.09 0.33
C THR A 105 0.61 -16.72 0.31
N HIS A 106 0.33 -15.43 0.16
CA HIS A 106 -1.03 -14.90 0.07
C HIS A 106 -1.38 -14.50 -1.35
N THR A 107 -2.67 -14.60 -1.69
CA THR A 107 -3.21 -14.02 -2.92
C THR A 107 -3.68 -12.61 -2.64
N GLU A 108 -3.14 -11.67 -3.38
CA GLU A 108 -3.51 -10.26 -3.34
C GLU A 108 -3.91 -9.78 -4.74
N TYR A 109 -4.45 -8.58 -4.84
CA TYR A 109 -4.89 -8.00 -6.11
C TYR A 109 -4.22 -6.65 -6.34
N LEU A 110 -3.87 -6.35 -7.60
CA LEU A 110 -3.30 -5.06 -7.95
C LEU A 110 -4.29 -3.93 -7.65
N VAL A 111 -3.87 -2.98 -6.83
CA VAL A 111 -4.67 -1.80 -6.51
C VAL A 111 -4.49 -0.74 -7.60
N ASN A 112 -5.59 -0.35 -8.25
CA ASN A 112 -5.60 0.83 -9.09
C ASN A 112 -6.00 2.04 -8.23
N PHE A 113 -5.02 2.82 -7.78
CA PHE A 113 -5.27 3.92 -6.86
C PHE A 113 -6.05 5.06 -7.52
N THR A 114 -5.79 5.40 -8.77
CA THR A 114 -6.55 6.41 -9.52
C THR A 114 -8.04 6.05 -9.58
N TYR A 115 -8.36 4.78 -9.82
CA TYR A 115 -9.73 4.32 -9.77
C TYR A 115 -10.31 4.32 -8.35
N PHE A 116 -9.50 3.95 -7.36
CA PHE A 116 -9.91 3.97 -5.94
C PHE A 116 -10.28 5.37 -5.49
N GLU A 117 -9.44 6.37 -5.73
CA GLU A 117 -9.72 7.78 -5.47
C GLU A 117 -11.03 8.24 -6.14
N LYS A 118 -11.20 7.90 -7.42
CA LYS A 118 -12.41 8.24 -8.17
C LYS A 118 -13.69 7.67 -7.55
N ILE A 119 -13.62 6.44 -7.00
CA ILE A 119 -14.76 5.85 -6.30
C ILE A 119 -14.95 6.49 -4.93
N MET A 120 -13.89 6.68 -4.14
CA MET A 120 -13.95 7.35 -2.83
C MET A 120 -14.63 8.72 -2.94
N LYS A 121 -14.28 9.49 -3.96
CA LYS A 121 -14.91 10.80 -4.23
C LYS A 121 -16.43 10.70 -4.45
N LYS A 122 -16.95 9.62 -5.06
CA LYS A 122 -18.39 9.39 -5.22
C LYS A 122 -19.11 9.14 -3.89
N TYR A 123 -18.40 8.71 -2.86
CA TYR A 123 -18.92 8.53 -1.51
C TYR A 123 -18.66 9.73 -0.59
N GLY A 124 -18.19 10.86 -1.15
CA GLY A 124 -17.99 12.11 -0.42
C GLY A 124 -16.62 12.24 0.25
N PHE A 125 -15.68 11.35 -0.04
CA PHE A 125 -14.31 11.46 0.45
C PHE A 125 -13.43 12.28 -0.49
N GLU A 126 -12.54 13.08 0.08
CA GLU A 126 -11.50 13.80 -0.65
C GLU A 126 -10.13 13.27 -0.26
N LEU A 127 -9.24 13.12 -1.24
CA LEU A 127 -7.87 12.70 -0.99
C LEU A 127 -7.09 13.83 -0.34
N VAL A 128 -6.64 13.61 0.90
CA VAL A 128 -5.83 14.57 1.68
C VAL A 128 -4.35 14.31 1.47
N GLU A 129 -3.94 13.04 1.50
CA GLU A 129 -2.54 12.65 1.31
C GLU A 129 -2.44 11.34 0.53
N TYR A 130 -1.44 11.29 -0.35
CA TYR A 130 -0.98 10.07 -1.02
C TYR A 130 0.54 10.13 -1.12
N LYS A 131 1.23 9.22 -0.42
CA LYS A 131 2.67 9.29 -0.29
C LYS A 131 3.31 7.90 -0.32
N GLY A 132 4.33 7.72 -1.19
CA GLY A 132 5.12 6.49 -1.26
C GLY A 132 6.04 6.32 -0.05
N PHE A 133 6.29 5.07 0.35
CA PHE A 133 7.19 4.79 1.48
C PHE A 133 8.62 5.23 1.21
N GLU A 134 9.07 5.22 -0.05
CA GLU A 134 10.37 5.79 -0.44
C GLU A 134 10.49 7.26 -0.02
N GLN A 135 9.42 8.06 -0.19
CA GLN A 135 9.45 9.47 0.18
C GLN A 135 9.59 9.67 1.69
N TYR A 136 8.92 8.83 2.50
CA TYR A 136 9.12 8.86 3.97
C TYR A 136 10.55 8.51 4.35
N TYR A 137 11.14 7.53 3.67
CA TYR A 137 12.53 7.15 3.91
C TYR A 137 13.50 8.29 3.58
N VAL A 138 13.33 8.95 2.42
CA VAL A 138 14.14 10.09 2.00
C VAL A 138 14.00 11.28 2.96
N ASP A 139 12.77 11.58 3.40
CA ASP A 139 12.52 12.66 4.35
C ASP A 139 13.19 12.37 5.70
N PHE A 140 13.09 11.14 6.20
CA PHE A 140 13.76 10.68 7.40
C PHE A 140 15.29 10.79 7.30
N GLU A 141 15.89 10.43 6.16
CA GLU A 141 17.34 10.57 5.95
C GLU A 141 17.79 12.05 5.98
N LYS A 142 17.03 12.94 5.34
CA LYS A 142 17.31 14.39 5.35
C LYS A 142 17.26 14.96 6.76
N ASP A 143 16.24 14.61 7.54
CA ASP A 143 16.09 15.05 8.92
C ASP A 143 17.26 14.57 9.81
N ASN A 144 17.71 13.34 9.60
CA ASN A 144 18.86 12.80 10.29
C ASN A 144 20.18 13.52 9.93
N ILE A 145 20.35 13.95 8.68
CA ILE A 145 21.52 14.73 8.23
C ILE A 145 21.49 16.11 8.87
N ASN A 146 20.35 16.79 8.86
CA ASN A 146 20.19 18.14 9.44
C ASN A 146 20.39 18.14 10.96
N ASN A 147 19.91 17.10 11.65
CA ASN A 147 20.08 16.93 13.10
C ASN A 147 21.52 16.52 13.49
N LYS A 148 22.36 16.04 12.55
CA LYS A 148 23.79 15.75 12.82
C LYS A 148 24.58 17.00 13.23
N ASN A 149 24.12 18.17 12.85
CA ASN A 149 24.78 19.45 13.15
C ASN A 149 24.37 20.04 14.50
N GLY A 150 23.41 19.43 15.23
CA GLY A 150 22.83 20.04 16.43
C GLY A 150 22.86 19.24 17.75
N ASN A 151 22.86 17.91 17.76
CA ASN A 151 22.86 17.14 19.02
C ASN A 151 23.35 15.70 18.84
N LYS A 152 24.29 15.27 19.69
CA LYS A 152 24.98 13.97 19.62
C LYS A 152 24.19 12.75 20.15
N ASN A 153 22.92 12.91 20.53
CA ASN A 153 22.08 11.78 20.97
C ASN A 153 21.28 11.21 19.80
N LYS A 154 21.90 10.33 19.05
CA LYS A 154 21.27 9.60 17.97
C LYS A 154 20.79 8.23 18.38
N ASN A 155 19.65 7.86 17.83
CA ASN A 155 19.19 6.48 17.71
C ASN A 155 20.27 5.62 17.00
N LYS A 156 21.32 5.22 17.73
CA LYS A 156 22.41 4.36 17.24
C LYS A 156 21.96 2.94 16.87
N ASN A 157 20.67 2.61 17.08
CA ASN A 157 20.14 1.23 16.97
C ASN A 157 19.20 1.01 15.79
N MET A 158 19.03 1.95 14.86
CA MET A 158 18.29 1.63 13.64
C MET A 158 19.22 0.85 12.68
N LYS A 159 18.90 -0.44 12.51
CA LYS A 159 19.50 -1.27 11.45
C LYS A 159 19.22 -0.61 10.12
N GLU A 160 20.23 -0.40 9.30
CA GLU A 160 20.06 0.06 7.93
C GLU A 160 19.36 -1.05 7.13
N LEU A 161 18.31 -0.68 6.40
CA LEU A 161 17.61 -1.63 5.52
C LEU A 161 18.53 -2.04 4.37
N SER A 162 18.55 -3.32 4.06
CA SER A 162 19.17 -3.83 2.84
C SER A 162 18.48 -3.29 1.59
N GLN A 163 19.12 -3.39 0.43
CA GLN A 163 18.52 -2.93 -0.82
C GLN A 163 17.20 -3.67 -1.11
N ASP A 164 17.15 -4.98 -0.87
CA ASP A 164 15.97 -5.80 -1.11
C ASP A 164 14.84 -5.52 -0.12
N GLU A 165 15.15 -5.14 1.14
CA GLU A 165 14.14 -4.65 2.10
C GLU A 165 13.57 -3.30 1.64
N LYS A 166 14.42 -2.38 1.15
CA LYS A 166 13.99 -1.10 0.59
C LYS A 166 13.11 -1.31 -0.64
N GLU A 167 13.49 -2.22 -1.55
CA GLU A 167 12.72 -2.51 -2.75
C GLU A 167 11.29 -2.95 -2.41
N LEU A 168 11.11 -3.92 -1.50
CA LEU A 168 9.77 -4.32 -1.03
C LEU A 168 9.02 -3.15 -0.38
N SER A 169 9.68 -2.43 0.52
CA SER A 169 9.06 -1.31 1.24
C SER A 169 8.57 -0.23 0.29
N PHE A 170 9.38 0.15 -0.71
CA PHE A 170 9.10 1.23 -1.64
C PHE A 170 8.03 0.89 -2.70
N LEU A 171 7.60 -0.38 -2.77
CA LEU A 171 6.41 -0.74 -3.53
C LEU A 171 5.11 -0.27 -2.86
N ASN A 172 5.17 0.17 -1.60
CA ASN A 172 4.01 0.60 -0.83
C ASN A 172 3.82 2.11 -0.84
N TYR A 173 2.58 2.50 -0.60
CA TYR A 173 2.19 3.87 -0.30
C TYR A 173 1.20 3.93 0.86
N SER A 174 1.08 5.11 1.46
CA SER A 174 0.01 5.46 2.37
C SER A 174 -0.97 6.40 1.71
N PHE A 175 -2.18 6.44 2.21
CA PHE A 175 -3.23 7.37 1.80
C PHE A 175 -4.04 7.85 3.00
N VAL A 176 -4.58 9.05 2.85
CA VAL A 176 -5.53 9.68 3.78
C VAL A 176 -6.64 10.31 2.94
N PHE A 177 -7.86 9.89 3.18
CA PHE A 177 -9.09 10.51 2.69
C PHE A 177 -9.83 11.20 3.81
#